data_b933ee875fdaa33829fe6f8640dca53f
#
_entry.id   b933ee875fdaa33829fe6f8640dca53f
#
_cell.length_a   1.000
_cell.length_b   1.000
_cell.length_c   1.000
_cell.angle_alpha   90.00
_cell.angle_beta   90.00
_cell.angle_gamma   90.00
#
_symmetry.space_group_name_H-M   'P 1'
#
loop_
_entity.id
_entity.type
_entity.pdbx_description
1 polymer ?
#
loop_
_entity_poly.entity_id
_entity_poly.type
_entity_poly.pdbx_seq_one_letter_code
_entity_poly.pdbx_strand_id
1 'polypeptide(L)'
;TPVCSSAASDVYKRQPHLGTIKYSDNSFVIADIPGIIEGASDGHGLGIKFLKHISRTGILLFFLEAFSEISVQDQFLKLKKELGDFSEKLLEKEFYIVVTKIDLIDEETKFKTLNTFNAKEFRNVFSISSITGEGVQELLDDISRKIFI
;
A
#
# COMPACT_ATOMS: atom_id res chain seq x y z
N THR A 1 4.28 -2.23 12.51
CA THR A 1 4.32 -1.35 11.32
C THR A 1 3.02 -1.38 10.57
N PRO A 2 2.43 -0.24 10.28
CA PRO A 2 1.11 -0.16 9.65
C PRO A 2 1.13 -0.18 8.12
N VAL A 3 0.10 -0.75 7.55
CA VAL A 3 -0.14 -0.92 6.12
C VAL A 3 -1.54 -0.45 5.73
N CYS A 4 -1.75 0.01 4.53
CA CYS A 4 -2.89 0.83 4.16
C CYS A 4 -3.91 0.24 3.18
N SER A 5 -5.18 0.53 3.37
CA SER A 5 -6.22 0.32 2.37
C SER A 5 -7.33 1.38 2.48
N SER A 6 -7.88 1.77 1.36
CA SER A 6 -8.87 2.84 1.30
C SER A 6 -10.29 2.36 1.07
N ALA A 7 -11.21 2.82 1.82
CA ALA A 7 -12.60 3.18 1.56
C ALA A 7 -13.46 3.14 2.80
N ALA A 8 -13.67 4.26 3.41
CA ALA A 8 -14.66 4.42 4.46
C ALA A 8 -15.32 5.80 4.36
N SER A 9 -16.48 5.96 4.97
CA SER A 9 -17.28 7.19 4.93
C SER A 9 -16.52 8.41 5.44
N ASP A 10 -16.91 9.61 4.99
CA ASP A 10 -16.21 10.88 5.21
C ASP A 10 -15.84 11.20 6.66
N VAL A 11 -16.58 10.69 7.64
CA VAL A 11 -16.32 10.92 9.05
C VAL A 11 -15.11 10.12 9.53
N TYR A 12 -14.87 8.95 8.95
CA TYR A 12 -13.77 8.07 9.32
C TYR A 12 -12.46 8.35 8.57
N LYS A 13 -12.52 9.12 7.49
CA LYS A 13 -11.36 9.45 6.66
C LYS A 13 -10.29 10.32 7.36
N ARG A 14 -10.60 10.89 8.52
CA ARG A 14 -9.71 11.79 9.27
C ARG A 14 -8.89 11.09 10.36
N GLN A 15 -9.15 9.82 10.63
CA GLN A 15 -8.44 9.05 11.64
C GLN A 15 -7.75 7.84 10.99
N PRO A 16 -6.49 7.54 11.36
CA PRO A 16 -5.84 6.35 10.85
C PRO A 16 -6.56 5.10 11.36
N HIS A 17 -7.00 4.26 10.43
CA HIS A 17 -7.55 2.96 10.77
C HIS A 17 -6.39 1.99 10.98
N LEU A 18 -6.32 1.42 12.17
CA LEU A 18 -5.30 0.47 12.55
C LEU A 18 -5.88 -0.94 12.56
N GLY A 19 -5.19 -1.85 11.90
CA GLY A 19 -5.49 -3.27 11.96
C GLY A 19 -4.28 -4.03 12.47
N THR A 20 -4.51 -5.04 13.31
CA THR A 20 -3.45 -5.93 13.74
C THR A 20 -3.51 -7.23 12.96
N ILE A 21 -2.42 -7.60 12.32
CA ILE A 21 -2.28 -8.88 11.65
C ILE A 21 -1.47 -9.80 12.55
N LYS A 22 -2.07 -10.91 12.93
CA LYS A 22 -1.37 -12.00 13.60
C LYS A 22 -0.83 -12.95 12.54
N TYR A 23 0.45 -13.18 12.57
CA TYR A 23 1.11 -14.04 11.62
C TYR A 23 2.14 -14.90 12.32
N SER A 24 1.88 -16.22 12.36
CA SER A 24 2.66 -17.15 13.15
C SER A 24 2.70 -16.71 14.63
N ASP A 25 3.84 -16.66 15.25
CA ASP A 25 4.02 -16.22 16.65
C ASP A 25 4.19 -14.69 16.79
N ASN A 26 4.11 -13.98 15.69
CA ASN A 26 4.33 -12.55 15.64
C ASN A 26 3.06 -11.78 15.26
N SER A 27 3.04 -10.50 15.56
CA SER A 27 1.99 -9.61 15.11
C SER A 27 2.57 -8.28 14.65
N PHE A 28 1.97 -7.67 13.66
CA PHE A 28 2.31 -6.33 13.20
C PHE A 28 1.06 -5.53 12.92
N VAL A 29 1.21 -4.22 12.94
CA VAL A 29 0.09 -3.29 12.78
C VAL A 29 0.12 -2.72 11.36
N ILE A 30 -1.05 -2.73 10.74
CA ILE A 30 -1.31 -2.09 9.46
C ILE A 30 -2.11 -0.82 9.72
N ALA A 31 -1.68 0.30 9.15
CA ALA A 31 -2.45 1.54 9.19
C ALA A 31 -2.83 2.00 7.79
N ASP A 32 -4.07 2.41 7.66
CA ASP A 32 -4.54 3.10 6.47
C ASP A 32 -4.02 4.53 6.49
N ILE A 33 -3.54 5.03 5.33
CA ILE A 33 -3.17 6.44 5.17
C ILE A 33 -4.34 7.13 4.46
N PRO A 34 -5.29 7.72 5.20
CA PRO A 34 -6.47 8.32 4.59
C PRO A 34 -6.14 9.63 3.88
N GLY A 35 -6.84 9.89 2.78
CA GLY A 35 -6.87 11.20 2.14
C GLY A 35 -5.66 11.54 1.28
N ILE A 36 -4.75 10.61 1.00
CA ILE A 36 -3.65 10.86 0.06
C ILE A 36 -4.19 11.08 -1.35
N ILE A 37 -5.28 10.40 -1.72
CA ILE A 37 -5.88 10.47 -3.06
C ILE A 37 -6.77 11.73 -3.25
N GLU A 38 -7.19 12.40 -2.20
CA GLU A 38 -8.19 13.49 -2.25
C GLU A 38 -7.64 14.88 -1.84
N GLY A 39 -6.42 15.20 -2.25
CA GLY A 39 -5.86 16.54 -1.99
C GLY A 39 -5.45 16.78 -0.55
N ALA A 40 -5.10 15.73 0.18
CA ALA A 40 -4.61 15.82 1.55
C ALA A 40 -3.27 16.58 1.65
N SER A 41 -2.56 16.75 0.55
CA SER A 41 -1.37 17.58 0.44
C SER A 41 -1.62 19.05 0.80
N ASP A 42 -2.88 19.50 0.77
CA ASP A 42 -3.24 20.86 1.13
C ASP A 42 -3.28 21.12 2.66
N GLY A 43 -2.88 20.14 3.46
CA GLY A 43 -2.76 20.30 4.90
C GLY A 43 -4.09 20.36 5.66
N HIS A 44 -5.21 20.21 4.97
CA HIS A 44 -6.53 20.25 5.59
C HIS A 44 -6.94 18.89 6.17
N GLY A 45 -6.70 18.67 7.45
CA GLY A 45 -7.26 17.56 8.19
C GLY A 45 -6.32 16.44 8.59
N LEU A 46 -5.07 16.45 8.10
CA LEU A 46 -4.05 15.50 8.53
C LEU A 46 -3.04 16.24 9.42
N GLY A 47 -3.32 16.28 10.70
CA GLY A 47 -2.48 16.98 11.65
C GLY A 47 -1.12 16.35 11.89
N ILE A 48 -0.30 17.04 12.70
CA ILE A 48 1.04 16.60 13.12
C ILE A 48 1.04 15.17 13.69
N LYS A 49 -0.06 14.74 14.32
CA LYS A 49 -0.21 13.38 14.85
C LYS A 49 -0.17 12.32 13.75
N PHE A 50 -0.79 12.60 12.61
CA PHE A 50 -0.80 11.70 11.46
C PHE A 50 0.60 11.56 10.86
N LEU A 51 1.32 12.67 10.69
CA LEU A 51 2.71 12.66 10.25
C LEU A 51 3.60 11.84 11.18
N LYS A 52 3.40 11.95 12.49
CA LYS A 52 4.13 11.15 13.47
C LYS A 52 3.83 9.65 13.34
N HIS A 53 2.58 9.29 13.07
CA HIS A 53 2.20 7.88 12.84
C HIS A 53 2.86 7.34 11.57
N ILE A 54 2.82 8.09 10.48
CA ILE A 54 3.45 7.68 9.23
C ILE A 54 4.98 7.61 9.37
N SER A 55 5.58 8.55 10.07
CA SER A 55 7.03 8.56 10.27
C SER A 55 7.53 7.33 11.02
N ARG A 56 6.68 6.72 11.82
CA ARG A 56 6.99 5.48 12.56
C ARG A 56 6.79 4.21 11.75
N THR A 57 6.17 4.29 10.57
CA THR A 57 6.01 3.12 9.71
C THR A 57 7.36 2.70 9.15
N GLY A 58 7.68 1.42 9.21
CA GLY A 58 8.92 0.91 8.64
C GLY A 58 8.82 0.65 7.14
N ILE A 59 7.63 0.26 6.69
CA ILE A 59 7.38 -0.16 5.31
C ILE A 59 6.09 0.47 4.80
N LEU A 60 6.10 0.94 3.56
CA LEU A 60 4.91 1.44 2.87
C LEU A 60 4.41 0.38 1.88
N LEU A 61 3.10 0.24 1.78
CA LEU A 61 2.49 -0.60 0.74
C LEU A 61 1.65 0.27 -0.20
N PHE A 62 1.96 0.23 -1.48
CA PHE A 62 1.15 0.83 -2.53
C PHE A 62 0.19 -0.21 -3.08
N PHE A 63 -1.09 -0.08 -2.77
CA PHE A 63 -2.13 -0.96 -3.30
C PHE A 63 -2.65 -0.41 -4.62
N LEU A 64 -2.45 -1.18 -5.68
CA LEU A 64 -2.85 -0.81 -7.04
C LEU A 64 -3.88 -1.82 -7.56
N GLU A 65 -4.96 -1.33 -8.13
CA GLU A 65 -6.02 -2.18 -8.65
C GLU A 65 -5.66 -2.72 -10.05
N ALA A 66 -5.62 -4.04 -10.18
CA ALA A 66 -5.35 -4.70 -11.47
C ALA A 66 -6.48 -4.45 -12.48
N PHE A 67 -7.72 -4.43 -12.00
CA PHE A 67 -8.90 -4.18 -12.81
C PHE A 67 -9.38 -2.75 -12.59
N SER A 68 -8.89 -1.82 -13.42
CA SER A 68 -9.19 -0.39 -13.34
C SER A 68 -9.02 0.25 -14.72
N GLU A 69 -9.73 1.34 -14.95
CA GLU A 69 -9.54 2.17 -16.16
C GLU A 69 -8.17 2.84 -16.18
N ILE A 70 -7.59 3.04 -15.00
CA ILE A 70 -6.25 3.64 -14.85
C ILE A 70 -5.22 2.52 -14.76
N SER A 71 -4.17 2.57 -15.56
CA SER A 71 -3.10 1.58 -15.50
C SER A 71 -2.42 1.54 -14.12
N VAL A 72 -1.91 0.39 -13.73
CA VAL A 72 -1.20 0.25 -12.45
C VAL A 72 0.00 1.18 -12.36
N GLN A 73 0.66 1.44 -13.48
CA GLN A 73 1.78 2.37 -13.53
C GLN A 73 1.34 3.80 -13.21
N ASP A 74 0.24 4.25 -13.81
CA ASP A 74 -0.30 5.59 -13.57
C ASP A 74 -0.84 5.74 -12.15
N GLN A 75 -1.48 4.69 -11.62
CA GLN A 75 -1.90 4.65 -10.22
C GLN A 75 -0.70 4.82 -9.28
N PHE A 76 0.37 4.09 -9.54
CA PHE A 76 1.60 4.16 -8.75
C PHE A 76 2.24 5.55 -8.79
N LEU A 77 2.40 6.11 -9.98
CA LEU A 77 2.99 7.44 -10.15
C LEU A 77 2.18 8.52 -9.44
N LYS A 78 0.85 8.42 -9.52
CA LYS A 78 -0.05 9.35 -8.83
C LYS A 78 0.09 9.24 -7.31
N LEU A 79 0.06 8.05 -6.77
CA LEU A 79 0.21 7.83 -5.31
C LEU A 79 1.59 8.28 -4.83
N LYS A 80 2.62 7.98 -5.59
CA LYS A 80 3.98 8.39 -5.26
C LYS A 80 4.13 9.91 -5.23
N LYS A 81 3.53 10.59 -6.21
CA LYS A 81 3.52 12.06 -6.26
C LYS A 81 2.78 12.64 -5.07
N GLU A 82 1.59 12.15 -4.76
CA GLU A 82 0.79 12.63 -3.63
C GLU A 82 1.52 12.41 -2.30
N LEU A 83 2.17 11.28 -2.15
CA LEU A 83 2.97 10.97 -0.97
C LEU A 83 4.16 11.94 -0.84
N GLY A 84 4.85 12.22 -1.94
CA GLY A 84 5.96 13.18 -1.99
C GLY A 84 5.54 14.60 -1.70
N ASP A 85 4.38 15.02 -2.21
CA ASP A 85 3.80 16.34 -1.92
C ASP A 85 3.46 16.48 -0.44
N PHE A 86 3.09 15.38 0.19
CA PHE A 86 2.80 15.33 1.62
C PHE A 86 4.10 15.35 2.45
N SER A 87 5.08 14.53 2.11
CA SER A 87 6.40 14.50 2.75
C SER A 87 7.41 13.75 1.88
N GLU A 88 8.48 14.41 1.48
CA GLU A 88 9.56 13.80 0.71
C GLU A 88 10.28 12.67 1.48
N LYS A 89 10.32 12.76 2.80
CA LYS A 89 10.93 11.75 3.65
C LYS A 89 10.24 10.38 3.54
N LEU A 90 8.94 10.37 3.22
CA LEU A 90 8.20 9.13 3.03
C LEU A 90 8.67 8.36 1.79
N LEU A 91 9.16 9.06 0.78
CA LEU A 91 9.69 8.44 -0.44
C LEU A 91 11.00 7.69 -0.20
N GLU A 92 11.69 7.99 0.89
CA GLU A 92 12.93 7.31 1.26
C GLU A 92 12.69 5.97 1.97
N LYS A 93 11.46 5.72 2.43
CA LYS A 93 11.10 4.47 3.10
C LYS A 93 11.07 3.31 2.13
N GLU A 94 11.39 2.13 2.64
CA GLU A 94 11.19 0.90 1.90
C GLU A 94 9.71 0.73 1.58
N PHE A 95 9.41 0.33 0.34
CA PHE A 95 8.04 0.16 -0.08
C PHE A 95 7.82 -1.13 -0.88
N TYR A 96 6.57 -1.56 -0.86
CA TYR A 96 6.07 -2.69 -1.63
C TYR A 96 5.01 -2.20 -2.61
N ILE A 97 4.97 -2.79 -3.78
CA ILE A 97 3.88 -2.62 -4.74
C ILE A 97 3.01 -3.87 -4.65
N VAL A 98 1.74 -3.69 -4.33
CA VAL A 98 0.79 -4.77 -4.18
C VAL A 98 -0.33 -4.58 -5.20
N VAL A 99 -0.34 -5.40 -6.23
CA VAL A 99 -1.40 -5.40 -7.23
C VAL A 99 -2.57 -6.23 -6.69
N THR A 100 -3.70 -5.58 -6.50
CA THR A 100 -4.90 -6.20 -5.91
C THR A 100 -5.93 -6.59 -6.96
N LYS A 101 -6.93 -7.36 -6.55
CA LYS A 101 -8.07 -7.79 -7.40
C LYS A 101 -7.64 -8.60 -8.62
N ILE A 102 -6.61 -9.42 -8.48
CA ILE A 102 -6.13 -10.28 -9.58
C ILE A 102 -7.13 -11.36 -9.98
N ASP A 103 -8.12 -11.64 -9.14
CA ASP A 103 -9.24 -12.52 -9.45
C ASP A 103 -10.14 -11.99 -10.60
N LEU A 104 -10.06 -10.70 -10.88
CA LEU A 104 -10.85 -10.05 -11.95
C LEU A 104 -10.12 -9.98 -13.29
N ILE A 105 -8.89 -10.45 -13.39
CA ILE A 105 -8.08 -10.44 -14.62
C ILE A 105 -7.61 -11.85 -14.95
N ASP A 106 -7.30 -12.08 -16.24
CA ASP A 106 -6.73 -13.34 -16.68
C ASP A 106 -5.22 -13.44 -16.42
N GLU A 107 -4.66 -14.62 -16.59
CA GLU A 107 -3.24 -14.87 -16.35
C GLU A 107 -2.32 -14.05 -17.27
N GLU A 108 -2.74 -13.83 -18.52
CA GLU A 108 -1.99 -13.03 -19.48
C GLU A 108 -1.92 -11.55 -19.03
N THR A 109 -3.06 -11.00 -18.64
CA THR A 109 -3.15 -9.63 -18.13
C THR A 109 -2.36 -9.47 -16.85
N LYS A 110 -2.44 -10.45 -15.95
CA LYS A 110 -1.66 -10.49 -14.71
C LYS A 110 -0.16 -10.45 -15.00
N PHE A 111 0.29 -11.28 -15.93
CA PHE A 111 1.71 -11.32 -16.32
C PHE A 111 2.18 -9.98 -16.89
N LYS A 112 1.40 -9.38 -17.78
CA LYS A 112 1.71 -8.06 -18.36
C LYS A 112 1.74 -6.97 -17.29
N THR A 113 0.78 -7.01 -16.37
CA THR A 113 0.68 -6.03 -15.28
C THR A 113 1.90 -6.10 -14.37
N LEU A 114 2.31 -7.28 -13.97
CA LEU A 114 3.48 -7.47 -13.12
C LEU A 114 4.78 -7.08 -13.82
N ASN A 115 4.88 -7.33 -15.12
CA ASN A 115 6.05 -6.95 -15.92
C ASN A 115 6.19 -5.44 -16.12
N THR A 116 5.12 -4.66 -15.89
CA THR A 116 5.19 -3.20 -15.90
C THR A 116 6.20 -2.69 -14.89
N PHE A 117 6.31 -3.36 -13.76
CA PHE A 117 7.28 -3.04 -12.72
C PHE A 117 8.54 -3.90 -12.92
N ASN A 118 9.55 -3.30 -13.53
CA ASN A 118 10.80 -3.99 -13.83
C ASN A 118 11.50 -4.43 -12.53
N ALA A 119 11.82 -5.71 -12.43
CA ALA A 119 12.49 -6.31 -11.29
C ALA A 119 13.86 -5.68 -10.93
N LYS A 120 14.45 -4.92 -11.84
CA LYS A 120 15.69 -4.19 -11.56
C LYS A 120 15.45 -2.94 -10.69
N GLU A 121 14.30 -2.31 -10.86
CA GLU A 121 13.92 -1.10 -10.12
C GLU A 121 13.05 -1.41 -8.90
N PHE A 122 12.19 -2.41 -9.02
CA PHE A 122 11.21 -2.75 -8.00
C PHE A 122 11.40 -4.20 -7.53
N ARG A 123 11.97 -4.36 -6.35
CA ARG A 123 12.25 -5.69 -5.79
C ARG A 123 11.06 -6.32 -5.09
N ASN A 124 10.14 -5.49 -4.62
CA ASN A 124 9.04 -5.91 -3.76
C ASN A 124 7.71 -5.70 -4.48
N VAL A 125 7.42 -6.53 -5.48
CA VAL A 125 6.16 -6.49 -6.24
C VAL A 125 5.39 -7.78 -6.00
N PHE A 126 4.16 -7.66 -5.49
CA PHE A 126 3.29 -8.79 -5.18
C PHE A 126 1.93 -8.60 -5.84
N SER A 127 1.29 -9.70 -6.15
CA SER A 127 -0.08 -9.69 -6.66
C SER A 127 -0.96 -10.51 -5.74
N ILE A 128 -2.11 -9.97 -5.37
CA ILE A 128 -3.00 -10.60 -4.41
C ILE A 128 -4.47 -10.53 -4.85
N SER A 129 -5.27 -11.46 -4.33
CA SER A 129 -6.72 -11.37 -4.28
C SER A 129 -7.18 -11.58 -2.84
N SER A 130 -7.79 -10.57 -2.26
CA SER A 130 -8.36 -10.70 -0.91
C SER A 130 -9.59 -11.62 -0.90
N ILE A 131 -10.25 -11.80 -2.04
CA ILE A 131 -11.42 -12.67 -2.17
C ILE A 131 -11.02 -14.14 -2.21
N THR A 132 -10.02 -14.50 -3.02
CA THR A 132 -9.56 -15.89 -3.16
C THR A 132 -8.46 -16.25 -2.17
N GLY A 133 -7.77 -15.26 -1.62
CA GLY A 133 -6.58 -15.45 -0.78
C GLY A 133 -5.29 -15.64 -1.55
N GLU A 134 -5.34 -15.66 -2.89
CA GLU A 134 -4.15 -15.85 -3.72
C GLU A 134 -3.10 -14.76 -3.45
N GLY A 135 -1.86 -15.16 -3.24
CA GLY A 135 -0.72 -14.27 -3.03
C GLY A 135 -0.63 -13.62 -1.66
N VAL A 136 -1.68 -13.66 -0.84
CA VAL A 136 -1.72 -13.00 0.47
C VAL A 136 -0.68 -13.59 1.42
N GLN A 137 -0.56 -14.91 1.47
CA GLN A 137 0.39 -15.60 2.33
C GLN A 137 1.84 -15.23 2.00
N GLU A 138 2.17 -15.19 0.72
CA GLU A 138 3.50 -14.85 0.23
C GLU A 138 3.88 -13.41 0.61
N LEU A 139 2.93 -12.49 0.48
CA LEU A 139 3.11 -11.09 0.87
C LEU A 139 3.36 -10.98 2.37
N LEU A 140 2.55 -11.65 3.18
CA LEU A 140 2.69 -11.64 4.63
C LEU A 140 4.00 -12.28 5.10
N ASP A 141 4.44 -13.36 4.46
CA ASP A 141 5.73 -14.00 4.72
C ASP A 141 6.89 -13.04 4.50
N ASP A 142 6.86 -12.32 3.39
CA ASP A 142 7.93 -11.39 3.05
C ASP A 142 7.97 -10.18 3.98
N ILE A 143 6.81 -9.59 4.26
CA ILE A 143 6.69 -8.48 5.21
C ILE A 143 7.18 -8.89 6.59
N SER A 144 6.77 -10.07 7.07
CA SER A 144 7.18 -10.58 8.38
C SER A 144 8.68 -10.76 8.48
N ARG A 145 9.30 -11.30 7.44
CA ARG A 145 10.77 -11.43 7.39
C ARG A 145 11.48 -10.10 7.48
N LYS A 146 10.94 -9.08 6.84
CA LYS A 146 11.51 -7.73 6.88
C LYS A 146 11.37 -7.06 8.24
N ILE A 147 10.23 -7.25 8.90
CA ILE A 147 9.92 -6.59 10.17
C ILE A 147 10.63 -7.26 11.34
N PHE A 148 10.75 -8.59 11.33
CA PHE A 148 11.20 -9.37 12.50
C PHE A 148 12.62 -9.93 12.38
N ILE A 149 13.36 -9.54 11.39
CA ILE A 149 14.79 -9.90 11.31
C ILE A 149 15.66 -8.91 12.06
#